data_840e8fcf96c08067b9545812ebea445b
#
_entry.id   840e8fcf96c08067b9545812ebea445b
#
_cell.length_a   1.000
_cell.length_b   1.000
_cell.length_c   1.000
_cell.angle_alpha   90.00
_cell.angle_beta   90.00
_cell.angle_gamma   90.00
#
_symmetry.space_group_name_H-M   'P 1'
#
loop_
_entity.id
_entity.type
_entity.pdbx_description
1 polymer ?
#
loop_
_entity_poly.entity_id
_entity_poly.type
_entity_poly.pdbx_seq_one_letter_code
_entity_poly.pdbx_strand_id
1 'polypeptide(L)'
;MPNAHSRRRVLARLSGISAAALIPTPHLAAAVAEAGRIEINSVRLTRFGGLCLSPQYVAEELLRAEGFEDVVYVDIDKRRTSLTAAVAAGDADFTLDFAPHVIQAIDAGGRVVVLAGVHSGCFELFAQHSIHRIADLRGKSVGVNLLGLQDTFLTAIAANVGLDPVKDIRWVTAPSPDPLELFAEGKIEAFLGTAREPQVLRARNVGHVLFNSNTDRPWSQYFCCMLSGNMDYVRRYPAASKRVLRAIIKATDLCATDPAGVARRLVDRGLQEL
;
A
#
# COMPACT_ATOMS: atom_id res chain seq x y z
N MET A 1 65.82 -14.39 -3.38
CA MET A 1 65.14 -14.27 -4.71
C MET A 1 64.17 -15.42 -4.81
N PRO A 2 62.84 -15.22 -4.71
CA PRO A 2 61.87 -16.27 -4.89
C PRO A 2 61.32 -16.25 -6.32
N ASN A 3 61.17 -17.46 -6.86
CA ASN A 3 60.77 -17.82 -8.20
C ASN A 3 59.41 -17.24 -8.65
N ALA A 4 59.46 -16.55 -9.78
CA ALA A 4 58.26 -16.22 -10.56
C ALA A 4 57.69 -17.47 -11.23
N HIS A 5 56.77 -18.14 -10.59
CA HIS A 5 55.93 -19.14 -11.25
C HIS A 5 54.91 -18.45 -12.15
N SER A 6 55.19 -18.55 -13.44
CA SER A 6 54.53 -17.96 -14.57
C SER A 6 53.00 -18.17 -14.53
N ARG A 7 52.24 -17.06 -14.50
CA ARG A 7 50.79 -16.99 -14.70
C ARG A 7 50.27 -17.71 -15.96
N ARG A 8 51.17 -17.97 -16.92
CA ARG A 8 50.87 -18.72 -18.17
C ARG A 8 50.60 -20.22 -17.96
N ARG A 9 51.13 -20.86 -16.91
CA ARG A 9 50.91 -22.27 -16.65
C ARG A 9 49.56 -22.58 -15.92
N VAL A 10 48.97 -21.58 -15.27
CA VAL A 10 47.66 -21.73 -14.63
C VAL A 10 46.54 -21.59 -15.67
N LEU A 11 46.72 -20.70 -16.67
CA LEU A 11 45.75 -20.53 -17.74
C LEU A 11 45.68 -21.69 -18.74
N ALA A 12 46.79 -22.41 -18.92
CA ALA A 12 46.84 -23.58 -19.83
C ALA A 12 46.16 -24.83 -19.28
N ARG A 13 45.81 -24.90 -17.98
CA ARG A 13 45.09 -26.03 -17.38
C ARG A 13 43.60 -25.83 -17.28
N LEU A 14 43.05 -24.64 -17.63
CA LEU A 14 41.63 -24.36 -17.65
C LEU A 14 41.00 -24.49 -19.05
N SER A 15 41.77 -24.79 -20.07
CA SER A 15 41.29 -24.98 -21.45
C SER A 15 40.72 -26.34 -21.75
N GLY A 16 40.52 -27.21 -20.75
CA GLY A 16 39.99 -28.55 -20.90
C GLY A 16 38.57 -28.78 -20.36
N ILE A 17 37.84 -27.68 -19.98
CA ILE A 17 36.42 -27.81 -19.71
C ILE A 17 35.70 -27.79 -21.04
N SER A 18 35.46 -28.96 -21.60
CA SER A 18 34.54 -29.17 -22.68
C SER A 18 33.28 -28.42 -22.37
N ALA A 19 32.86 -27.49 -23.26
CA ALA A 19 31.50 -26.93 -23.26
C ALA A 19 30.54 -28.11 -23.52
N ALA A 20 30.27 -28.90 -22.48
CA ALA A 20 29.07 -29.69 -22.44
C ALA A 20 27.93 -28.66 -22.54
N ALA A 21 27.42 -28.45 -23.74
CA ALA A 21 26.21 -27.72 -23.96
C ALA A 21 25.21 -28.27 -22.95
N LEU A 22 24.79 -27.47 -21.97
CA LEU A 22 23.67 -27.74 -21.09
C LEU A 22 22.44 -27.77 -22.00
N ILE A 23 22.26 -28.86 -22.74
CA ILE A 23 21.02 -29.19 -23.42
C ILE A 23 20.09 -29.49 -22.24
N PRO A 24 19.11 -28.61 -21.94
CA PRO A 24 18.17 -28.88 -20.87
C PRO A 24 17.52 -30.24 -21.18
N THR A 25 17.58 -31.17 -20.23
CA THR A 25 16.85 -32.41 -20.40
C THR A 25 15.38 -32.08 -20.63
N PRO A 26 14.66 -32.85 -21.46
CA PRO A 26 13.24 -32.56 -21.75
C PRO A 26 12.40 -32.39 -20.48
N HIS A 27 12.77 -33.06 -19.40
CA HIS A 27 12.13 -32.86 -18.08
C HIS A 27 12.44 -31.49 -17.47
N LEU A 28 13.64 -30.93 -17.61
CA LEU A 28 13.99 -29.62 -17.11
C LEU A 28 13.33 -28.52 -17.95
N ALA A 29 13.29 -28.70 -19.27
CA ALA A 29 12.59 -27.79 -20.18
C ALA A 29 11.07 -27.81 -19.94
N ALA A 30 10.47 -28.97 -19.71
CA ALA A 30 9.06 -29.09 -19.34
C ALA A 30 8.76 -28.44 -17.97
N ALA A 31 9.60 -28.67 -16.96
CA ALA A 31 9.45 -28.05 -15.64
C ALA A 31 9.61 -26.52 -15.67
N VAL A 32 10.52 -25.99 -16.51
CA VAL A 32 10.67 -24.54 -16.72
C VAL A 32 9.48 -23.95 -17.50
N ALA A 33 8.97 -24.68 -18.49
CA ALA A 33 7.77 -24.28 -19.25
C ALA A 33 6.50 -24.31 -18.36
N GLU A 34 6.38 -25.31 -17.49
CA GLU A 34 5.27 -25.42 -16.55
C GLU A 34 5.35 -24.37 -15.43
N ALA A 35 6.55 -24.08 -14.93
CA ALA A 35 6.79 -22.98 -13.98
C ALA A 35 6.52 -21.58 -14.59
N GLY A 36 6.55 -21.45 -15.92
CA GLY A 36 6.22 -20.23 -16.66
C GLY A 36 4.74 -20.10 -17.03
N ARG A 37 3.93 -21.14 -16.85
CA ARG A 37 2.52 -21.13 -17.21
C ARG A 37 1.68 -20.55 -16.07
N ILE A 38 0.80 -19.59 -16.39
CA ILE A 38 -0.17 -19.06 -15.45
C ILE A 38 -1.28 -20.10 -15.23
N GLU A 39 -1.64 -20.36 -13.98
CA GLU A 39 -2.64 -21.39 -13.63
C GLU A 39 -4.08 -20.90 -13.90
N ILE A 40 -4.28 -19.59 -13.87
CA ILE A 40 -5.55 -18.90 -14.07
C ILE A 40 -5.29 -17.55 -14.74
N ASN A 41 -6.09 -17.19 -15.72
CA ASN A 41 -5.97 -15.94 -16.49
C ASN A 41 -6.93 -14.83 -16.03
N SER A 42 -7.64 -15.03 -14.92
CA SER A 42 -8.53 -14.04 -14.34
C SER A 42 -8.06 -13.61 -12.94
N VAL A 43 -8.26 -12.34 -12.60
CA VAL A 43 -7.98 -11.79 -11.26
C VAL A 43 -9.02 -10.73 -10.88
N ARG A 44 -9.51 -10.80 -9.65
CA ARG A 44 -10.46 -9.84 -9.10
C ARG A 44 -9.77 -8.98 -8.06
N LEU A 45 -9.80 -7.68 -8.27
CA LEU A 45 -9.25 -6.66 -7.38
C LEU A 45 -10.39 -5.86 -6.77
N THR A 46 -10.28 -5.44 -5.53
CA THR A 46 -11.29 -4.57 -4.92
C THR A 46 -11.31 -3.20 -5.60
N ARG A 47 -12.48 -2.55 -5.67
CA ARG A 47 -12.63 -1.18 -6.13
C ARG A 47 -12.96 -0.26 -4.97
N PHE A 48 -12.21 0.81 -4.86
CA PHE A 48 -12.50 1.89 -3.92
C PHE A 48 -11.82 3.19 -4.37
N GLY A 49 -12.55 4.31 -4.28
CA GLY A 49 -11.97 5.64 -4.54
C GLY A 49 -10.99 6.03 -3.44
N GLY A 50 -9.74 6.27 -3.82
CA GLY A 50 -8.69 6.69 -2.89
C GLY A 50 -7.31 6.63 -3.54
N LEU A 51 -6.51 7.70 -3.39
CA LEU A 51 -5.19 7.80 -4.02
C LEU A 51 -4.23 6.69 -3.58
N CYS A 52 -4.41 6.13 -2.39
CA CYS A 52 -3.60 5.02 -1.89
C CYS A 52 -3.71 3.74 -2.75
N LEU A 53 -4.80 3.57 -3.49
CA LEU A 53 -5.02 2.44 -4.37
C LEU A 53 -4.53 2.67 -5.81
N SER A 54 -3.96 3.83 -6.12
CA SER A 54 -3.45 4.15 -7.46
C SER A 54 -2.57 3.05 -8.06
N PRO A 55 -1.61 2.44 -7.33
CA PRO A 55 -0.81 1.35 -7.88
C PRO A 55 -1.66 0.16 -8.38
N GLN A 56 -2.77 -0.14 -7.71
CA GLN A 56 -3.66 -1.23 -8.10
C GLN A 56 -4.35 -0.95 -9.44
N TYR A 57 -4.76 0.29 -9.69
CA TYR A 57 -5.39 0.69 -10.95
C TYR A 57 -4.39 0.84 -12.10
N VAL A 58 -3.19 1.37 -11.80
CA VAL A 58 -2.09 1.44 -12.77
C VAL A 58 -1.63 0.05 -13.20
N ALA A 59 -1.73 -0.93 -12.31
CA ALA A 59 -1.30 -2.30 -12.57
C ALA A 59 -2.15 -3.03 -13.63
N GLU A 60 -3.30 -2.53 -14.05
CA GLU A 60 -4.18 -3.25 -15.00
C GLU A 60 -3.47 -3.66 -16.29
N GLU A 61 -2.78 -2.71 -16.95
CA GLU A 61 -2.03 -3.00 -18.17
C GLU A 61 -0.85 -3.96 -17.91
N LEU A 62 -0.21 -3.82 -16.76
CA LEU A 62 0.88 -4.70 -16.34
C LEU A 62 0.37 -6.11 -16.03
N LEU A 63 -0.81 -6.26 -15.43
CA LEU A 63 -1.47 -7.55 -15.22
C LEU A 63 -1.79 -8.23 -16.54
N ARG A 64 -2.30 -7.48 -17.54
CA ARG A 64 -2.53 -8.02 -18.88
C ARG A 64 -1.22 -8.48 -19.53
N ALA A 65 -0.14 -7.71 -19.40
CA ALA A 65 1.19 -8.10 -19.86
C ALA A 65 1.77 -9.33 -19.13
N GLU A 66 1.33 -9.57 -17.89
CA GLU A 66 1.69 -10.77 -17.11
C GLU A 66 0.82 -11.99 -17.48
N GLY A 67 -0.16 -11.86 -18.39
CA GLY A 67 -0.97 -12.94 -18.92
C GLY A 67 -2.38 -13.06 -18.35
N PHE A 68 -2.86 -12.05 -17.61
CA PHE A 68 -4.26 -11.99 -17.20
C PHE A 68 -5.12 -11.42 -18.34
N GLU A 69 -6.09 -12.19 -18.78
CA GLU A 69 -7.07 -11.77 -19.80
C GLU A 69 -8.20 -10.97 -19.14
N ASP A 70 -8.65 -11.45 -17.98
CA ASP A 70 -9.72 -10.84 -17.19
C ASP A 70 -9.18 -10.18 -15.92
N VAL A 71 -9.14 -8.85 -15.93
CA VAL A 71 -8.84 -8.04 -14.75
C VAL A 71 -10.12 -7.33 -14.34
N VAL A 72 -10.70 -7.78 -13.23
CA VAL A 72 -12.02 -7.32 -12.75
C VAL A 72 -11.87 -6.50 -11.48
N TYR A 73 -12.51 -5.34 -11.43
CA TYR A 73 -12.62 -4.53 -10.21
C TYR A 73 -13.98 -4.74 -9.56
N VAL A 74 -13.97 -5.19 -8.31
CA VAL A 74 -15.17 -5.50 -7.52
C VAL A 74 -15.47 -4.35 -6.56
N ASP A 75 -16.64 -3.75 -6.70
CA ASP A 75 -17.09 -2.69 -5.80
C ASP A 75 -17.42 -3.26 -4.43
N ILE A 76 -16.79 -2.72 -3.39
CA ILE A 76 -16.99 -3.15 -2.01
C ILE A 76 -17.76 -2.07 -1.24
N ASP A 77 -18.89 -2.44 -0.66
CA ASP A 77 -19.64 -1.55 0.24
C ASP A 77 -18.93 -1.46 1.60
N LYS A 78 -18.11 -0.43 1.75
CA LYS A 78 -17.33 -0.18 2.98
C LYS A 78 -18.16 0.10 4.23
N ARG A 79 -19.46 0.36 4.09
CA ARG A 79 -20.35 0.47 5.24
C ARG A 79 -20.64 -0.89 5.87
N ARG A 80 -20.40 -1.98 5.12
CA ARG A 80 -20.67 -3.35 5.53
C ARG A 80 -19.40 -4.14 5.85
N THR A 81 -18.31 -3.86 5.14
CA THR A 81 -17.06 -4.64 5.28
C THR A 81 -15.83 -3.84 4.85
N SER A 82 -14.66 -4.16 5.39
CA SER A 82 -13.39 -3.62 4.89
C SER A 82 -12.97 -4.32 3.59
N LEU A 83 -12.06 -3.69 2.83
CA LEU A 83 -11.53 -4.30 1.59
C LEU A 83 -10.84 -5.63 1.89
N THR A 84 -10.04 -5.68 2.95
CA THR A 84 -9.34 -6.92 3.36
C THR A 84 -10.32 -8.00 3.83
N ALA A 85 -11.39 -7.64 4.55
CA ALA A 85 -12.40 -8.61 4.96
C ALA A 85 -13.17 -9.19 3.76
N ALA A 86 -13.45 -8.38 2.73
CA ALA A 86 -14.02 -8.87 1.48
C ALA A 86 -13.08 -9.85 0.75
N VAL A 87 -11.77 -9.59 0.74
CA VAL A 87 -10.77 -10.55 0.23
C VAL A 87 -10.74 -11.82 1.07
N ALA A 88 -10.81 -11.70 2.40
CA ALA A 88 -10.87 -12.86 3.29
C ALA A 88 -12.10 -13.75 3.02
N ALA A 89 -13.23 -13.13 2.69
CA ALA A 89 -14.49 -13.82 2.33
C ALA A 89 -14.47 -14.43 0.92
N GLY A 90 -13.52 -14.05 0.06
CA GLY A 90 -13.43 -14.50 -1.32
C GLY A 90 -14.25 -13.67 -2.31
N ASP A 91 -14.74 -12.50 -1.92
CA ASP A 91 -15.45 -11.58 -2.82
C ASP A 91 -14.52 -10.98 -3.88
N ALA A 92 -13.23 -10.79 -3.52
CA ALA A 92 -12.14 -10.44 -4.42
C ALA A 92 -10.90 -11.28 -4.11
N ASP A 93 -9.92 -11.30 -5.02
CA ASP A 93 -8.71 -12.10 -4.89
C ASP A 93 -7.57 -11.32 -4.21
N PHE A 94 -7.46 -10.03 -4.53
CA PHE A 94 -6.43 -9.14 -3.97
C PHE A 94 -6.97 -7.74 -3.68
N THR A 95 -6.29 -7.06 -2.77
CA THR A 95 -6.53 -5.65 -2.46
C THR A 95 -5.27 -4.96 -1.97
N LEU A 96 -5.16 -3.66 -2.25
CA LEU A 96 -4.39 -2.75 -1.42
C LEU A 96 -5.29 -2.24 -0.30
N ASP A 97 -4.83 -2.33 0.94
CA ASP A 97 -5.58 -1.80 2.08
C ASP A 97 -4.64 -1.29 3.15
N PHE A 98 -5.17 -0.48 4.05
CA PHE A 98 -4.46 0.10 5.17
C PHE A 98 -3.96 -0.99 6.12
N ALA A 99 -2.68 -0.92 6.51
CA ALA A 99 -2.03 -1.96 7.29
C ALA A 99 -2.79 -2.39 8.56
N PRO A 100 -3.34 -1.50 9.40
CA PRO A 100 -4.18 -1.88 10.53
C PRO A 100 -5.41 -2.72 10.16
N HIS A 101 -6.09 -2.44 9.04
CA HIS A 101 -7.23 -3.27 8.59
C HIS A 101 -6.78 -4.69 8.22
N VAL A 102 -5.62 -4.79 7.58
CA VAL A 102 -5.03 -6.10 7.23
C VAL A 102 -4.69 -6.88 8.49
N ILE A 103 -4.06 -6.23 9.48
CA ILE A 103 -3.72 -6.85 10.77
C ILE A 103 -4.99 -7.29 11.51
N GLN A 104 -5.99 -6.42 11.61
CA GLN A 104 -7.28 -6.75 12.25
C GLN A 104 -7.99 -7.94 11.59
N ALA A 105 -7.99 -7.99 10.25
CA ALA A 105 -8.58 -9.10 9.52
C ALA A 105 -7.86 -10.43 9.81
N ILE A 106 -6.53 -10.41 9.89
CA ILE A 106 -5.71 -11.59 10.22
C ILE A 106 -5.94 -12.01 11.67
N ASP A 107 -5.94 -11.08 12.62
CA ASP A 107 -6.18 -11.34 14.04
C ASP A 107 -7.57 -11.94 14.29
N ALA A 108 -8.56 -11.51 13.52
CA ALA A 108 -9.91 -12.09 13.53
C ALA A 108 -10.01 -13.47 12.84
N GLY A 109 -8.89 -14.07 12.41
CA GLY A 109 -8.84 -15.36 11.73
C GLY A 109 -9.19 -15.31 10.25
N GLY A 110 -9.21 -14.12 9.64
CA GLY A 110 -9.47 -13.94 8.22
C GLY A 110 -8.46 -14.66 7.33
N ARG A 111 -8.94 -15.28 6.27
CA ARG A 111 -8.12 -16.07 5.33
C ARG A 111 -7.42 -15.19 4.31
N VAL A 112 -6.49 -14.37 4.77
CA VAL A 112 -5.67 -13.45 3.96
C VAL A 112 -4.19 -13.72 4.15
N VAL A 113 -3.41 -13.36 3.12
CA VAL A 113 -1.94 -13.40 3.12
C VAL A 113 -1.44 -12.02 2.72
N VAL A 114 -0.53 -11.44 3.50
CA VAL A 114 0.22 -10.24 3.13
C VAL A 114 1.31 -10.64 2.15
N LEU A 115 1.34 -10.01 0.98
CA LEU A 115 2.32 -10.28 -0.08
C LEU A 115 3.43 -9.25 -0.11
N ALA A 116 3.11 -7.97 0.12
CA ALA A 116 4.08 -6.89 0.17
C ALA A 116 3.52 -5.66 0.91
N GLY A 117 4.42 -4.84 1.46
CA GLY A 117 4.16 -3.43 1.69
C GLY A 117 4.29 -2.67 0.36
N VAL A 118 3.44 -1.67 0.15
CA VAL A 118 3.38 -0.95 -1.13
C VAL A 118 3.89 0.47 -1.01
N HIS A 119 3.40 1.23 -0.06
CA HIS A 119 3.91 2.59 0.20
C HIS A 119 3.81 2.96 1.67
N SER A 120 4.66 3.88 2.10
CA SER A 120 4.58 4.59 3.38
C SER A 120 3.76 5.88 3.21
N GLY A 121 3.50 6.57 4.33
CA GLY A 121 2.77 7.83 4.32
C GLY A 121 1.26 7.63 4.17
N CYS A 122 0.54 8.65 3.93
CA CYS A 122 -0.89 8.84 3.68
C CYS A 122 -1.51 9.87 4.60
N PHE A 123 -1.00 10.05 5.82
CA PHE A 123 -1.63 10.86 6.84
C PHE A 123 -0.80 12.06 7.21
N GLU A 124 -1.48 13.20 7.33
CA GLU A 124 -0.90 14.40 7.91
C GLU A 124 -1.85 14.95 8.97
N LEU A 125 -1.31 15.20 10.16
CA LEU A 125 -2.04 15.85 11.23
C LEU A 125 -1.78 17.35 11.14
N PHE A 126 -2.80 18.10 10.80
CA PHE A 126 -2.80 19.55 10.86
C PHE A 126 -3.25 20.01 12.25
N ALA A 127 -2.69 21.11 12.73
CA ALA A 127 -3.05 21.71 14.00
C ALA A 127 -3.13 23.23 13.91
N GLN A 128 -3.94 23.83 14.80
CA GLN A 128 -3.96 25.27 15.00
C GLN A 128 -2.62 25.73 15.57
N HIS A 129 -2.27 26.99 15.36
CA HIS A 129 -0.96 27.54 15.73
C HIS A 129 -0.60 27.47 17.23
N SER A 130 -1.58 27.24 18.09
CA SER A 130 -1.37 27.05 19.52
C SER A 130 -0.91 25.64 19.92
N ILE A 131 -0.92 24.68 19.00
CA ILE A 131 -0.55 23.28 19.22
C ILE A 131 0.81 23.05 18.56
N HIS A 132 1.83 22.68 19.34
CA HIS A 132 3.20 22.55 18.84
C HIS A 132 3.73 21.11 18.85
N ARG A 133 3.08 20.22 19.58
CA ARG A 133 3.45 18.79 19.69
C ARG A 133 2.21 17.95 19.93
N ILE A 134 2.29 16.67 19.65
CA ILE A 134 1.14 15.74 19.76
C ILE A 134 0.62 15.69 21.21
N ALA A 135 1.50 15.79 22.23
CA ALA A 135 1.09 15.82 23.63
C ALA A 135 0.16 17.00 23.99
N ASP A 136 0.19 18.10 23.21
CA ASP A 136 -0.66 19.28 23.42
C ASP A 136 -2.12 19.03 22.99
N LEU A 137 -2.41 17.89 22.36
CA LEU A 137 -3.77 17.45 22.03
C LEU A 137 -4.58 17.00 23.25
N ARG A 138 -3.99 16.92 24.43
CA ARG A 138 -4.71 16.59 25.67
C ARG A 138 -5.87 17.57 25.90
N GLY A 139 -7.09 17.02 25.97
CA GLY A 139 -8.34 17.76 26.14
C GLY A 139 -8.77 18.55 24.90
N LYS A 140 -8.15 18.31 23.74
CA LYS A 140 -8.45 19.02 22.49
C LYS A 140 -9.42 18.24 21.60
N SER A 141 -10.07 18.97 20.69
CA SER A 141 -10.92 18.37 19.67
C SER A 141 -10.11 18.06 18.40
N VAL A 142 -10.20 16.82 17.94
CA VAL A 142 -9.47 16.35 16.76
C VAL A 142 -10.44 15.77 15.75
N GLY A 143 -10.42 16.32 14.54
CA GLY A 143 -11.26 15.90 13.42
C GLY A 143 -10.68 14.73 12.66
N VAL A 144 -11.54 13.80 12.25
CA VAL A 144 -11.25 12.68 11.32
C VAL A 144 -12.43 12.44 10.40
N ASN A 145 -12.20 12.22 9.11
CA ASN A 145 -13.28 12.02 8.14
C ASN A 145 -13.69 10.54 7.99
N LEU A 146 -12.77 9.60 8.21
CA LEU A 146 -13.01 8.17 8.07
C LEU A 146 -12.79 7.46 9.40
N LEU A 147 -13.88 7.16 10.09
CA LEU A 147 -13.83 6.29 11.27
C LEU A 147 -13.23 4.92 10.94
N GLY A 148 -12.49 4.35 11.89
CA GLY A 148 -11.82 3.07 11.75
C GLY A 148 -10.48 3.11 11.02
N LEU A 149 -10.18 4.18 10.29
CA LEU A 149 -8.92 4.35 9.55
C LEU A 149 -8.03 5.40 10.20
N GLN A 150 -8.52 6.63 10.27
CA GLN A 150 -7.75 7.77 10.77
C GLN A 150 -7.65 7.75 12.30
N ASP A 151 -8.74 7.42 12.99
CA ASP A 151 -8.76 7.29 14.45
C ASP A 151 -7.83 6.19 14.95
N THR A 152 -7.82 5.01 14.31
CA THR A 152 -6.90 3.92 14.67
C THR A 152 -5.44 4.36 14.58
N PHE A 153 -5.07 5.09 13.53
CA PHE A 153 -3.71 5.56 13.35
C PHE A 153 -3.35 6.65 14.36
N LEU A 154 -4.21 7.64 14.56
CA LEU A 154 -3.97 8.71 15.52
C LEU A 154 -4.00 8.20 16.98
N THR A 155 -4.81 7.19 17.27
CA THR A 155 -4.80 6.47 18.54
C THR A 155 -3.40 5.91 18.85
N ALA A 156 -2.76 5.25 17.89
CA ALA A 156 -1.41 4.73 18.05
C ALA A 156 -0.38 5.85 18.25
N ILE A 157 -0.49 6.96 17.50
CA ILE A 157 0.38 8.13 17.64
C ILE A 157 0.21 8.79 19.02
N ALA A 158 -1.02 8.99 19.47
CA ALA A 158 -1.34 9.58 20.77
C ALA A 158 -0.81 8.71 21.92
N ALA A 159 -1.04 7.40 21.86
CA ALA A 159 -0.54 6.46 22.86
C ALA A 159 1.00 6.47 22.94
N ASN A 160 1.69 6.61 21.80
CA ASN A 160 3.16 6.65 21.75
C ASN A 160 3.76 7.86 22.51
N VAL A 161 2.99 8.92 22.72
CA VAL A 161 3.40 10.10 23.52
C VAL A 161 2.75 10.16 24.88
N GLY A 162 2.12 9.08 25.34
CA GLY A 162 1.52 8.96 26.66
C GLY A 162 0.16 9.64 26.82
N LEU A 163 -0.56 9.85 25.74
CA LEU A 163 -1.98 10.24 25.77
C LEU A 163 -2.86 8.99 25.81
N ASP A 164 -3.95 9.06 26.58
CA ASP A 164 -5.06 8.10 26.48
C ASP A 164 -6.03 8.60 25.38
N PRO A 165 -6.04 7.99 24.20
CA PRO A 165 -6.83 8.51 23.09
C PRO A 165 -8.34 8.51 23.34
N VAL A 166 -8.82 7.70 24.28
CA VAL A 166 -10.25 7.64 24.63
C VAL A 166 -10.63 8.76 25.61
N LYS A 167 -9.73 9.10 26.55
CA LYS A 167 -10.00 10.08 27.61
C LYS A 167 -9.47 11.48 27.28
N ASP A 168 -8.31 11.52 26.58
CA ASP A 168 -7.57 12.76 26.39
C ASP A 168 -7.91 13.48 25.10
N ILE A 169 -8.61 12.82 24.14
CA ILE A 169 -8.95 13.41 22.84
C ILE A 169 -10.46 13.44 22.66
N ARG A 170 -10.98 14.61 22.27
CA ARG A 170 -12.39 14.74 21.85
C ARG A 170 -12.47 14.54 20.33
N TRP A 171 -12.96 13.39 19.93
CA TRP A 171 -13.11 13.04 18.53
C TRP A 171 -14.27 13.79 17.88
N VAL A 172 -14.01 14.36 16.69
CA VAL A 172 -15.00 15.00 15.82
C VAL A 172 -14.96 14.25 14.49
N THR A 173 -16.09 13.62 14.13
CA THR A 173 -16.14 12.68 13.01
C THR A 173 -17.21 13.05 12.00
N ALA A 174 -16.94 12.79 10.70
CA ALA A 174 -17.94 12.91 9.65
C ALA A 174 -19.19 12.03 9.92
N PRO A 175 -20.35 12.25 9.25
CA PRO A 175 -20.46 13.10 8.05
C PRO A 175 -20.83 14.55 8.29
N SER A 176 -21.39 14.92 9.43
CA SER A 176 -21.85 16.30 9.65
C SER A 176 -21.75 16.68 11.12
N PRO A 177 -21.16 17.84 11.43
CA PRO A 177 -20.49 18.78 10.50
C PRO A 177 -19.16 18.21 9.97
N ASP A 178 -18.72 18.68 8.78
CA ASP A 178 -17.47 18.27 8.16
C ASP A 178 -16.27 18.67 9.04
N PRO A 179 -15.48 17.72 9.54
CA PRO A 179 -14.33 17.99 10.41
C PRO A 179 -13.25 18.86 9.74
N LEU A 180 -13.05 18.75 8.43
CA LEU A 180 -12.11 19.61 7.71
C LEU A 180 -12.54 21.07 7.74
N GLU A 181 -13.82 21.35 7.50
CA GLU A 181 -14.36 22.72 7.55
C GLU A 181 -14.36 23.26 8.98
N LEU A 182 -14.69 22.43 9.99
CA LEU A 182 -14.58 22.85 11.38
C LEU A 182 -13.15 23.21 11.78
N PHE A 183 -12.16 22.50 11.25
CA PHE A 183 -10.76 22.84 11.45
C PHE A 183 -10.38 24.14 10.71
N ALA A 184 -10.82 24.29 9.47
CA ALA A 184 -10.55 25.48 8.67
C ALA A 184 -11.15 26.75 9.29
N GLU A 185 -12.30 26.63 9.97
CA GLU A 185 -12.96 27.72 10.71
C GLU A 185 -12.39 27.92 12.13
N GLY A 186 -11.42 27.13 12.56
CA GLY A 186 -10.82 27.22 13.90
C GLY A 186 -11.72 26.72 15.03
N LYS A 187 -12.77 25.95 14.72
CA LYS A 187 -13.71 25.38 15.71
C LYS A 187 -13.20 24.12 16.39
N ILE A 188 -12.20 23.47 15.80
CA ILE A 188 -11.46 22.34 16.40
C ILE A 188 -9.97 22.60 16.29
N GLU A 189 -9.18 21.95 17.16
CA GLU A 189 -7.77 22.28 17.32
C GLU A 189 -6.84 21.49 16.40
N ALA A 190 -7.26 20.33 15.92
CA ALA A 190 -6.48 19.53 14.98
C ALA A 190 -7.37 18.73 14.03
N PHE A 191 -6.79 18.30 12.90
CA PHE A 191 -7.45 17.49 11.90
C PHE A 191 -6.45 16.50 11.29
N LEU A 192 -6.75 15.22 11.30
CA LEU A 192 -5.96 14.20 10.62
C LEU A 192 -6.51 13.97 9.22
N GLY A 193 -5.79 14.46 8.23
CA GLY A 193 -6.16 14.34 6.81
C GLY A 193 -5.46 13.18 6.10
N THR A 194 -6.13 12.68 5.08
CA THR A 194 -5.57 11.79 4.05
C THR A 194 -5.37 12.55 2.76
N ALA A 195 -4.77 11.94 1.75
CA ALA A 195 -4.54 12.58 0.45
C ALA A 195 -5.79 13.31 -0.09
N ARG A 196 -5.58 14.52 -0.58
CA ARG A 196 -6.42 15.67 -0.95
C ARG A 196 -6.68 16.67 0.20
N GLU A 197 -7.06 16.23 1.38
CA GLU A 197 -7.38 17.12 2.51
C GLU A 197 -6.17 17.98 2.95
N PRO A 198 -4.96 17.43 3.12
CA PRO A 198 -3.76 18.22 3.38
C PRO A 198 -3.46 19.27 2.31
N GLN A 199 -3.68 18.94 1.03
CA GLN A 199 -3.48 19.88 -0.07
C GLN A 199 -4.50 21.04 -0.02
N VAL A 200 -5.76 20.75 0.31
CA VAL A 200 -6.79 21.77 0.50
C VAL A 200 -6.42 22.73 1.64
N LEU A 201 -5.98 22.21 2.79
CA LEU A 201 -5.55 23.02 3.94
C LEU A 201 -4.34 23.90 3.60
N ARG A 202 -3.35 23.35 2.88
CA ARG A 202 -2.21 24.15 2.40
C ARG A 202 -2.64 25.25 1.43
N ALA A 203 -3.50 24.94 0.48
CA ALA A 203 -3.99 25.92 -0.49
C ALA A 203 -4.78 27.05 0.18
N ARG A 204 -5.49 26.76 1.27
CA ARG A 204 -6.21 27.74 2.09
C ARG A 204 -5.32 28.43 3.13
N ASN A 205 -4.06 28.01 3.27
CA ASN A 205 -3.11 28.48 4.29
C ASN A 205 -3.67 28.36 5.73
N VAL A 206 -4.28 27.21 6.04
CA VAL A 206 -4.93 26.93 7.33
C VAL A 206 -4.07 26.01 8.17
N GLY A 207 -3.77 26.42 9.41
CA GLY A 207 -3.01 25.65 10.38
C GLY A 207 -1.57 25.39 9.95
N HIS A 208 -0.96 24.39 10.56
CA HIS A 208 0.37 23.88 10.18
C HIS A 208 0.42 22.36 10.33
N VAL A 209 1.36 21.72 9.65
CA VAL A 209 1.59 20.29 9.78
C VAL A 209 2.30 20.00 11.09
N LEU A 210 1.61 19.34 12.01
CA LEU A 210 2.13 18.92 13.31
C LEU A 210 2.83 17.56 13.19
N PHE A 211 2.35 16.71 12.28
CA PHE A 211 2.85 15.35 12.07
C PHE A 211 2.61 14.93 10.63
N ASN A 212 3.60 14.24 10.03
CA ASN A 212 3.53 13.67 8.69
C ASN A 212 4.03 12.23 8.70
N SER A 213 3.14 11.28 8.44
CA SER A 213 3.46 9.85 8.45
C SER A 213 4.48 9.43 7.37
N ASN A 214 4.76 10.30 6.39
CA ASN A 214 5.76 10.01 5.35
C ASN A 214 7.18 10.40 5.75
N THR A 215 7.34 11.33 6.69
CA THR A 215 8.65 11.87 7.11
C THR A 215 9.00 11.58 8.56
N ASP A 216 8.01 11.52 9.45
CA ASP A 216 8.25 11.50 10.87
C ASP A 216 8.46 10.08 11.41
N ARG A 217 9.56 9.90 12.14
CA ARG A 217 9.88 8.62 12.78
C ARG A 217 9.07 8.41 14.06
N PRO A 218 8.73 7.17 14.39
CA PRO A 218 9.07 5.92 13.67
C PRO A 218 8.13 5.61 12.49
N TRP A 219 7.06 6.36 12.30
CA TRP A 219 5.92 6.08 11.43
C TRP A 219 6.28 6.00 9.95
N SER A 220 7.23 6.83 9.50
CA SER A 220 7.74 6.82 8.12
C SER A 220 8.52 5.55 7.75
N GLN A 221 8.79 4.68 8.71
CA GLN A 221 9.49 3.41 8.50
C GLN A 221 8.53 2.23 8.29
N TYR A 222 7.22 2.47 8.40
CA TYR A 222 6.19 1.45 8.25
C TYR A 222 5.36 1.69 6.98
N PHE A 223 4.91 0.60 6.39
CA PHE A 223 3.99 0.68 5.27
C PHE A 223 2.60 1.15 5.73
N CYS A 224 2.05 2.13 5.02
CA CYS A 224 0.68 2.55 5.18
C CYS A 224 -0.26 1.53 4.54
N CYS A 225 0.00 1.18 3.27
CA CYS A 225 -0.81 0.21 2.54
C CYS A 225 -0.01 -1.05 2.20
N MET A 226 -0.70 -2.17 2.30
CA MET A 226 -0.18 -3.49 2.00
C MET A 226 -1.00 -4.16 0.89
N LEU A 227 -0.33 -4.93 0.04
CA LEU A 227 -0.98 -5.85 -0.87
C LEU A 227 -1.33 -7.13 -0.11
N SER A 228 -2.62 -7.42 -0.04
CA SER A 228 -3.17 -8.64 0.56
C SER A 228 -3.86 -9.49 -0.51
N GLY A 229 -3.74 -10.79 -0.37
CA GLY A 229 -4.40 -11.77 -1.23
C GLY A 229 -5.26 -12.76 -0.44
N ASN A 230 -6.32 -13.26 -1.07
CA ASN A 230 -7.09 -14.37 -0.53
C ASN A 230 -6.20 -15.61 -0.39
N MET A 231 -6.17 -16.21 0.80
CA MET A 231 -5.27 -17.33 1.11
C MET A 231 -5.49 -18.54 0.20
N ASP A 232 -6.73 -18.83 -0.15
CA ASP A 232 -7.04 -19.99 -1.00
C ASP A 232 -6.62 -19.74 -2.45
N TYR A 233 -6.83 -18.51 -2.95
CA TYR A 233 -6.32 -18.13 -4.28
C TYR A 233 -4.79 -18.22 -4.33
N VAL A 234 -4.09 -17.64 -3.35
CA VAL A 234 -2.62 -17.63 -3.31
C VAL A 234 -2.05 -19.04 -3.25
N ARG A 235 -2.67 -19.95 -2.48
CA ARG A 235 -2.26 -21.36 -2.38
C ARG A 235 -2.55 -22.14 -3.65
N ARG A 236 -3.69 -21.88 -4.28
CA ARG A 236 -4.14 -22.62 -5.46
C ARG A 236 -3.42 -22.15 -6.73
N TYR A 237 -3.08 -20.87 -6.80
CA TYR A 237 -2.54 -20.19 -7.98
C TYR A 237 -1.25 -19.43 -7.66
N PRO A 238 -0.16 -20.11 -7.26
CA PRO A 238 1.05 -19.43 -6.81
C PRO A 238 1.79 -18.67 -7.91
N ALA A 239 1.77 -19.13 -9.18
CA ALA A 239 2.39 -18.42 -10.28
C ALA A 239 1.59 -17.15 -10.64
N ALA A 240 0.26 -17.24 -10.67
CA ALA A 240 -0.62 -16.08 -10.86
C ALA A 240 -0.41 -15.05 -9.74
N SER A 241 -0.34 -15.49 -8.49
CA SER A 241 -0.11 -14.61 -7.33
C SER A 241 1.24 -13.87 -7.41
N LYS A 242 2.31 -14.53 -7.83
CA LYS A 242 3.61 -13.89 -8.08
C LYS A 242 3.54 -12.85 -9.19
N ARG A 243 2.74 -13.09 -10.23
CA ARG A 243 2.55 -12.14 -11.33
C ARG A 243 1.76 -10.92 -10.88
N VAL A 244 0.70 -11.10 -10.07
CA VAL A 244 -0.02 -9.99 -9.44
C VAL A 244 0.92 -9.15 -8.60
N LEU A 245 1.69 -9.77 -7.71
CA LEU A 245 2.68 -9.07 -6.88
C LEU A 245 3.66 -8.26 -7.75
N ARG A 246 4.22 -8.86 -8.79
CA ARG A 246 5.17 -8.18 -9.69
C ARG A 246 4.53 -7.01 -10.42
N ALA A 247 3.30 -7.15 -10.92
CA ALA A 247 2.57 -6.07 -11.57
C ALA A 247 2.30 -4.90 -10.62
N ILE A 248 1.86 -5.18 -9.40
CA ILE A 248 1.60 -4.15 -8.37
C ILE A 248 2.89 -3.41 -8.00
N ILE A 249 4.01 -4.11 -7.77
CA ILE A 249 5.28 -3.45 -7.42
C ILE A 249 5.79 -2.58 -8.58
N LYS A 250 5.71 -3.06 -9.82
CA LYS A 250 6.04 -2.22 -10.99
C LYS A 250 5.13 -0.99 -11.11
N ALA A 251 3.84 -1.14 -10.84
CA ALA A 251 2.89 -0.03 -10.82
C ALA A 251 3.22 0.98 -9.72
N THR A 252 3.70 0.51 -8.56
CA THR A 252 4.16 1.37 -7.47
C THR A 252 5.36 2.22 -7.91
N ASP A 253 6.32 1.63 -8.61
CA ASP A 253 7.46 2.37 -9.18
C ASP A 253 7.01 3.42 -10.21
N LEU A 254 6.03 3.10 -11.04
CA LEU A 254 5.45 4.07 -11.97
C LEU A 254 4.77 5.23 -11.24
N CYS A 255 4.02 4.96 -10.17
CA CYS A 255 3.43 6.00 -9.33
C CYS A 255 4.48 6.92 -8.70
N ALA A 256 5.64 6.38 -8.33
CA ALA A 256 6.73 7.15 -7.74
C ALA A 256 7.53 7.96 -8.78
N THR A 257 7.72 7.43 -9.97
CA THR A 257 8.60 8.03 -11.00
C THR A 257 7.85 8.96 -11.96
N ASP A 258 6.55 8.75 -12.18
CA ASP A 258 5.68 9.60 -13.02
C ASP A 258 4.34 9.90 -12.35
N PRO A 259 4.32 10.57 -11.18
CA PRO A 259 3.06 10.82 -10.45
C PRO A 259 2.07 11.68 -11.24
N ALA A 260 2.55 12.64 -12.04
CA ALA A 260 1.69 13.50 -12.85
C ALA A 260 1.03 12.75 -14.01
N GLY A 261 1.77 11.88 -14.71
CA GLY A 261 1.22 11.04 -15.78
C GLY A 261 0.25 10.00 -15.23
N VAL A 262 0.55 9.42 -14.08
CA VAL A 262 -0.35 8.49 -13.38
C VAL A 262 -1.65 9.20 -12.98
N ALA A 263 -1.57 10.37 -12.35
CA ALA A 263 -2.75 11.14 -11.94
C ALA A 263 -3.68 11.43 -13.14
N ARG A 264 -3.13 11.95 -14.25
CA ARG A 264 -3.91 12.20 -15.48
C ARG A 264 -4.61 10.94 -15.96
N ARG A 265 -3.88 9.83 -16.12
CA ARG A 265 -4.45 8.54 -16.59
C ARG A 265 -5.59 8.05 -15.69
N LEU A 266 -5.47 8.18 -14.37
CA LEU A 266 -6.50 7.72 -13.46
C LEU A 266 -7.76 8.60 -13.51
N VAL A 267 -7.59 9.93 -13.67
CA VAL A 267 -8.71 10.86 -13.84
C VAL A 267 -9.41 10.63 -15.18
N ASP A 268 -8.65 10.55 -16.29
CA ASP A 268 -9.19 10.31 -17.63
C ASP A 268 -10.01 9.01 -17.72
N ARG A 269 -9.66 8.03 -16.90
CA ARG A 269 -10.37 6.73 -16.79
C ARG A 269 -11.50 6.73 -15.75
N GLY A 270 -11.76 7.83 -15.07
CA GLY A 270 -12.77 7.92 -14.01
C GLY A 270 -12.48 7.03 -12.79
N LEU A 271 -11.21 6.67 -12.57
CA LEU A 271 -10.77 5.85 -11.44
C LEU A 271 -10.40 6.68 -10.21
N GLN A 272 -10.20 7.96 -10.41
CA GLN A 272 -10.00 8.96 -9.37
C GLN A 272 -10.71 10.25 -9.76
N GLU A 273 -11.21 10.98 -8.77
CA GLU A 273 -11.76 12.32 -8.93
C GLU A 273 -10.69 13.37 -8.61
N LEU A 274 -10.75 14.51 -9.29
CA LEU A 274 -9.89 15.67 -9.01
C LEU A 274 -10.33 16.41 -7.74
#